data_f810612272764c708fca36ed97159fbd
#
_entry.id   f810612272764c708fca36ed97159fbd
#
_cell.length_a   1.000
_cell.length_b   1.000
_cell.length_c   1.000
_cell.angle_alpha   90.00
_cell.angle_beta   90.00
_cell.angle_gamma   90.00
#
_symmetry.space_group_name_H-M   'P 1'
#
loop_
_entity.id
_entity.type
_entity.pdbx_description
1 polymer ?
#
loop_
_entity_poly.entity_id
_entity_poly.type
_entity_poly.pdbx_seq_one_letter_code
_entity_poly.pdbx_strand_id
1 'polypeptide(L)'
;MRRKDHAGNISIHEIDWDARLSSIGYWLSNKYQGKGIVTICCKELLRHAFDTLDLNKMEIRARTDNEKSRAIPLRLGFREEGILRKVEKRGNQFFDHVVYGLLKDEWNLVE
;
A
#
# COMPACT_ATOMS: atom_id res chain seq x y z
N MET A 1 -12.57 -3.30 -16.99
CA MET A 1 -13.88 -3.89 -16.89
C MET A 1 -14.25 -4.34 -15.50
N ARG A 2 -15.47 -4.12 -15.12
CA ARG A 2 -15.94 -4.44 -13.80
C ARG A 2 -16.65 -5.76 -13.74
N ARG A 3 -16.44 -6.49 -12.67
CA ARG A 3 -17.17 -7.72 -12.44
C ARG A 3 -18.11 -7.56 -11.28
N LYS A 4 -19.16 -8.36 -11.26
CA LYS A 4 -20.15 -8.27 -10.22
C LYS A 4 -19.59 -8.60 -8.85
N ASP A 5 -18.82 -9.66 -8.76
CA ASP A 5 -18.23 -10.09 -7.51
C ASP A 5 -16.79 -9.60 -7.42
N HIS A 6 -16.67 -8.29 -7.42
CA HIS A 6 -15.37 -7.64 -7.37
C HIS A 6 -14.59 -8.11 -6.15
N ALA A 7 -13.44 -8.75 -6.37
CA ALA A 7 -12.64 -9.33 -5.31
C ALA A 7 -11.84 -8.30 -4.53
N GLY A 8 -11.46 -7.22 -5.19
CA GLY A 8 -10.68 -6.18 -4.56
C GLY A 8 -10.13 -5.22 -5.58
N ASN A 9 -9.30 -4.31 -5.12
CA ASN A 9 -8.69 -3.30 -5.95
C ASN A 9 -7.31 -2.97 -5.43
N ILE A 10 -6.33 -2.90 -6.32
CA ILE A 10 -4.97 -2.51 -5.99
C ILE A 10 -4.50 -1.59 -7.09
N SER A 11 -3.99 -0.43 -6.70
CA SER A 11 -3.56 0.56 -7.69
C SER A 11 -2.43 1.44 -7.15
N ILE A 12 -1.66 2.00 -8.07
CA ILE A 12 -0.70 3.05 -7.77
C ILE A 12 -1.46 4.37 -7.87
N HIS A 13 -1.30 5.21 -6.86
CA HIS A 13 -1.92 6.52 -6.83
C HIS A 13 -1.13 7.50 -7.68
N GLU A 14 -1.62 8.73 -7.74
CA GLU A 14 -0.98 9.78 -8.51
C GLU A 14 0.50 9.90 -8.14
N ILE A 15 1.35 10.10 -9.15
CA ILE A 15 2.79 10.14 -8.96
C ILE A 15 3.27 11.57 -8.84
N ASP A 16 4.06 11.83 -7.80
CA ASP A 16 4.81 13.08 -7.68
C ASP A 16 6.15 12.86 -8.40
N TRP A 17 6.24 13.35 -9.64
CA TRP A 17 7.41 13.12 -10.46
C TRP A 17 8.65 13.89 -10.01
N ASP A 18 8.47 15.01 -9.31
CA ASP A 18 9.60 15.75 -8.76
C ASP A 18 10.29 14.94 -7.67
N ALA A 19 9.51 14.43 -6.75
CA ALA A 19 10.04 13.62 -5.65
C ALA A 19 10.21 12.15 -6.03
N ARG A 20 9.64 11.73 -7.16
CA ARG A 20 9.59 10.34 -7.60
C ARG A 20 8.97 9.46 -6.54
N LEU A 21 7.81 9.90 -6.08
CA LEU A 21 7.10 9.29 -4.95
C LEU A 21 5.68 8.98 -5.35
N SER A 22 5.20 7.84 -4.93
CA SER A 22 3.78 7.53 -5.04
C SER A 22 3.39 6.60 -3.91
N SER A 23 2.16 6.12 -3.93
CA SER A 23 1.68 5.21 -2.92
C SER A 23 0.81 4.15 -3.57
N ILE A 24 0.65 3.04 -2.86
CA ILE A 24 -0.24 1.96 -3.28
C ILE A 24 -1.45 1.98 -2.38
N GLY A 25 -2.62 1.95 -2.99
CA GLY A 25 -3.86 1.75 -2.27
C GLY A 25 -4.46 0.41 -2.64
N TYR A 26 -5.11 -0.23 -1.68
CA TYR A 26 -5.74 -1.52 -1.93
C TYR A 26 -6.88 -1.76 -0.96
N TRP A 27 -7.80 -2.60 -1.40
CA TRP A 27 -8.78 -3.23 -0.52
C TRP A 27 -9.08 -4.61 -1.10
N LEU A 28 -9.58 -5.48 -0.27
CA LEU A 28 -9.86 -6.85 -0.69
C LEU A 28 -11.11 -7.30 0.05
N SER A 29 -12.02 -7.96 -0.65
CA SER A 29 -13.22 -8.46 -0.02
C SER A 29 -12.85 -9.54 1.01
N ASN A 30 -13.68 -9.69 2.05
CA ASN A 30 -13.41 -10.65 3.12
C ASN A 30 -13.13 -12.05 2.61
N LYS A 31 -13.78 -12.41 1.54
CA LYS A 31 -13.67 -13.72 0.91
C LYS A 31 -12.24 -14.05 0.47
N TYR A 32 -11.45 -13.04 0.13
CA TYR A 32 -10.11 -13.23 -0.40
C TYR A 32 -9.00 -12.81 0.56
N GLN A 33 -9.35 -12.28 1.71
CA GLN A 33 -8.36 -11.84 2.67
C GLN A 33 -7.61 -13.05 3.25
N GLY A 34 -6.35 -12.83 3.57
CA GLY A 34 -5.54 -13.87 4.18
C GLY A 34 -4.95 -14.86 3.20
N LYS A 35 -5.14 -14.67 1.90
CA LYS A 35 -4.64 -15.60 0.88
C LYS A 35 -3.36 -15.11 0.20
N GLY A 36 -2.77 -14.04 0.69
CA GLY A 36 -1.54 -13.50 0.12
C GLY A 36 -1.69 -12.83 -1.22
N ILE A 37 -2.91 -12.68 -1.72
CA ILE A 37 -3.16 -12.10 -3.04
C ILE A 37 -2.71 -10.66 -3.11
N VAL A 38 -3.04 -9.86 -2.08
CA VAL A 38 -2.65 -8.45 -2.05
C VAL A 38 -1.14 -8.32 -2.03
N THR A 39 -0.47 -9.16 -1.24
CA THR A 39 1.00 -9.12 -1.15
C THR A 39 1.63 -9.41 -2.50
N ILE A 40 1.14 -10.41 -3.22
CA ILE A 40 1.66 -10.77 -4.54
C ILE A 40 1.46 -9.62 -5.52
N CYS A 41 0.26 -9.06 -5.56
CA CYS A 41 -0.05 -7.96 -6.47
C CYS A 41 0.76 -6.71 -6.14
N CYS A 42 0.95 -6.41 -4.86
CA CYS A 42 1.78 -5.28 -4.46
C CYS A 42 3.22 -5.45 -4.91
N LYS A 43 3.75 -6.68 -4.86
CA LYS A 43 5.09 -6.93 -5.35
C LYS A 43 5.23 -6.57 -6.82
N GLU A 44 4.24 -6.93 -7.63
CA GLU A 44 4.27 -6.60 -9.06
C GLU A 44 4.19 -5.10 -9.29
N LEU A 45 3.35 -4.40 -8.52
CA LEU A 45 3.27 -2.95 -8.63
C LEU A 45 4.56 -2.28 -8.20
N LEU A 46 5.21 -2.79 -7.15
CA LEU A 46 6.50 -2.26 -6.69
C LEU A 46 7.57 -2.46 -7.74
N ARG A 47 7.59 -3.63 -8.36
CA ARG A 47 8.54 -3.88 -9.45
C ARG A 47 8.35 -2.88 -10.57
N HIS A 48 7.10 -2.65 -10.97
CA HIS A 48 6.79 -1.68 -12.00
C HIS A 48 7.21 -0.26 -11.57
N ALA A 49 6.88 0.11 -10.34
CA ALA A 49 7.18 1.45 -9.83
C ALA A 49 8.69 1.73 -9.81
N PHE A 50 9.47 0.80 -9.30
CA PHE A 50 10.89 1.01 -9.13
C PHE A 50 11.67 0.73 -10.41
N ASP A 51 11.34 -0.33 -11.13
CA ASP A 51 12.13 -0.75 -12.28
C ASP A 51 11.70 -0.07 -13.57
N THR A 52 10.42 0.17 -13.75
CA THR A 52 9.91 0.76 -14.99
C THR A 52 9.73 2.26 -14.88
N LEU A 53 9.11 2.73 -13.81
CA LEU A 53 8.83 4.15 -13.62
C LEU A 53 9.98 4.89 -12.93
N ASP A 54 10.96 4.17 -12.44
CA ASP A 54 12.14 4.73 -11.78
C ASP A 54 11.77 5.62 -10.61
N LEU A 55 10.77 5.20 -9.84
CA LEU A 55 10.38 5.93 -8.64
C LEU A 55 11.41 5.70 -7.55
N ASN A 56 11.51 6.66 -6.65
CA ASN A 56 12.49 6.64 -5.58
C ASN A 56 11.94 6.08 -4.29
N LYS A 57 10.63 6.20 -4.09
CA LYS A 57 9.97 5.78 -2.86
C LYS A 57 8.53 5.41 -3.12
N MET A 58 8.06 4.41 -2.40
CA MET A 58 6.64 4.03 -2.39
C MET A 58 6.13 4.03 -0.97
N GLU A 59 4.87 4.44 -0.79
CA GLU A 59 4.22 4.45 0.51
C GLU A 59 2.97 3.60 0.50
N ILE A 60 2.64 3.08 1.67
CA ILE A 60 1.37 2.41 1.93
C ILE A 60 0.84 2.97 3.24
N ARG A 61 -0.46 3.27 3.28
CA ARG A 61 -1.12 3.71 4.50
C ARG A 61 -2.16 2.70 4.91
N ALA A 62 -2.29 2.47 6.20
CA ALA A 62 -3.30 1.57 6.74
C ALA A 62 -3.86 2.16 8.02
N ARG A 63 -5.15 1.92 8.29
CA ARG A 63 -5.74 2.36 9.54
C ARG A 63 -5.02 1.66 10.70
N THR A 64 -4.80 2.41 11.77
CA THR A 64 -4.07 1.87 12.93
C THR A 64 -4.75 0.65 13.53
N ASP A 65 -6.08 0.55 13.40
CA ASP A 65 -6.85 -0.56 13.96
C ASP A 65 -7.03 -1.73 13.00
N ASN A 66 -6.44 -1.67 11.81
CA ASN A 66 -6.58 -2.73 10.82
C ASN A 66 -5.29 -3.55 10.74
N GLU A 67 -5.21 -4.57 11.59
CA GLU A 67 -4.01 -5.38 11.70
C GLU A 67 -3.66 -6.12 10.40
N LYS A 68 -4.66 -6.59 9.68
CA LYS A 68 -4.42 -7.30 8.42
C LYS A 68 -3.80 -6.41 7.37
N SER A 69 -4.31 -5.18 7.25
CA SER A 69 -3.75 -4.22 6.31
C SER A 69 -2.35 -3.78 6.71
N ARG A 70 -2.10 -3.66 8.02
CA ARG A 70 -0.79 -3.25 8.51
C ARG A 70 0.28 -4.32 8.31
N ALA A 71 -0.13 -5.59 8.27
CA ALA A 71 0.82 -6.68 8.08
C ALA A 71 1.39 -6.71 6.67
N ILE A 72 0.65 -6.23 5.69
CA ILE A 72 1.06 -6.31 4.29
C ILE A 72 2.32 -5.50 3.99
N PRO A 73 2.40 -4.20 4.33
CA PRO A 73 3.64 -3.46 4.08
C PRO A 73 4.83 -4.05 4.83
N LEU A 74 4.62 -4.58 6.03
CA LEU A 74 5.73 -5.18 6.77
C LEU A 74 6.28 -6.42 6.08
N ARG A 75 5.40 -7.24 5.50
CA ARG A 75 5.83 -8.41 4.73
C ARG A 75 6.63 -8.02 3.49
N LEU A 76 6.35 -6.84 2.95
CA LEU A 76 7.00 -6.36 1.73
C LEU A 76 8.29 -5.60 2.02
N GLY A 77 8.66 -5.47 3.28
CA GLY A 77 9.91 -4.80 3.65
C GLY A 77 9.78 -3.31 3.89
N PHE A 78 8.57 -2.80 3.92
CA PHE A 78 8.33 -1.39 4.26
C PHE A 78 8.65 -1.13 5.72
N ARG A 79 9.01 0.10 6.03
CA ARG A 79 9.22 0.56 7.39
C ARG A 79 8.10 1.47 7.82
N GLU A 80 7.73 1.37 9.08
CA GLU A 80 6.76 2.30 9.66
C GLU A 80 7.43 3.67 9.80
N GLU A 81 6.81 4.71 9.26
CA GLU A 81 7.39 6.06 9.28
C GLU A 81 6.67 7.02 10.20
N GLY A 82 5.43 6.75 10.52
CA GLY A 82 4.71 7.62 11.43
C GLY A 82 3.22 7.35 11.42
N ILE A 83 2.51 8.15 12.22
CA ILE A 83 1.07 8.04 12.35
C ILE A 83 0.45 9.38 12.02
N LEU A 84 -0.54 9.37 11.11
CA LEU A 84 -1.35 10.55 10.81
C LEU A 84 -2.65 10.43 11.60
N ARG A 85 -2.89 11.40 12.45
CA ARG A 85 -4.07 11.36 13.34
C ARG A 85 -5.29 11.90 12.64
N LYS A 86 -6.41 11.18 12.79
CA LYS A 86 -7.73 11.62 12.35
C LYS A 86 -7.77 12.04 10.88
N VAL A 87 -7.20 11.20 10.03
CA VAL A 87 -7.13 11.50 8.60
C VAL A 87 -8.22 10.82 7.79
N GLU A 88 -8.97 9.93 8.41
CA GLU A 88 -10.08 9.25 7.74
C GLU A 88 -11.33 9.39 8.58
N LYS A 89 -12.44 9.77 7.95
CA LYS A 89 -13.72 9.88 8.63
C LYS A 89 -14.71 8.86 8.09
N ARG A 90 -15.34 8.12 8.99
CA ARG A 90 -16.40 7.17 8.64
C ARG A 90 -17.57 7.42 9.58
N GLY A 91 -18.67 7.92 9.04
CA GLY A 91 -19.80 8.34 9.87
C GLY A 91 -19.35 9.46 10.79
N ASN A 92 -19.47 9.25 12.10
CA ASN A 92 -19.07 10.25 13.09
C ASN A 92 -17.74 9.90 13.76
N GLN A 93 -17.05 8.89 13.23
CA GLN A 93 -15.78 8.47 13.80
C GLN A 93 -14.59 8.89 12.92
N PHE A 94 -13.49 9.20 13.56
CA PHE A 94 -12.24 9.51 12.89
C PHE A 94 -11.22 8.43 13.18
N PHE A 95 -10.37 8.16 12.19
CA PHE A 95 -9.38 7.10 12.29
C PHE A 95 -8.00 7.62 11.91
N ASP A 96 -7.01 7.06 12.58
CA ASP A 96 -5.61 7.37 12.31
C ASP A 96 -5.07 6.40 11.28
N HIS A 97 -4.06 6.83 10.53
CA HIS A 97 -3.34 5.97 9.61
C HIS A 97 -1.90 5.82 10.02
N VAL A 98 -1.36 4.62 9.88
CA VAL A 98 0.07 4.39 9.94
C VAL A 98 0.61 4.53 8.53
N VAL A 99 1.69 5.26 8.37
CA VAL A 99 2.37 5.43 7.09
C VAL A 99 3.58 4.52 7.06
N TYR A 100 3.68 3.72 6.00
CA TYR A 100 4.82 2.85 5.76
C TYR A 100 5.52 3.30 4.50
N GLY A 101 6.85 3.25 4.48
CA GLY A 101 7.63 3.66 3.32
C GLY A 101 8.64 2.62 2.91
N LEU A 102 8.90 2.56 1.62
CA LEU A 102 9.94 1.69 1.05
C LEU A 102 10.71 2.49 0.02
N LEU A 103 12.01 2.54 0.19
CA LEU A 103 12.90 3.23 -0.76
C LEU A 103 13.34 2.26 -1.84
N LYS A 104 13.65 2.80 -3.02
CA LYS A 104 14.13 1.98 -4.12
C LYS A 104 15.34 1.14 -3.73
N ASP A 105 16.28 1.74 -2.99
CA ASP A 105 17.47 1.02 -2.56
C ASP A 105 17.11 -0.15 -1.64
N GLU A 106 16.11 0.04 -0.80
CA GLU A 106 15.65 -1.02 0.10
C GLU A 106 14.96 -2.15 -0.68
N TRP A 107 14.23 -1.79 -1.71
CA TRP A 107 13.59 -2.76 -2.59
C TRP A 107 14.62 -3.65 -3.26
N ASN A 108 15.70 -3.04 -3.75
CA ASN A 108 16.76 -3.79 -4.41
C ASN A 108 17.42 -4.81 -3.47
N LEU A 109 17.43 -4.52 -2.17
CA LEU A 109 17.99 -5.45 -1.19
C LEU A 109 17.07 -6.64 -0.92
N VAL A 110 15.76 -6.47 -1.01
CA VAL A 110 14.83 -7.55 -0.71
C VAL A 110 14.43 -8.35 -1.97
N GLU A 111 14.71 -7.82 -3.14
CA GLU A 111 14.53 -8.55 -4.38
C GLU A 111 15.75 -9.44 -4.65
#